data_9dd25fd28629950cea020aa44ffa9438
#
_entry.id   9dd25fd28629950cea020aa44ffa9438
#
_cell.length_a   1.000
_cell.length_b   1.000
_cell.length_c   1.000
_cell.angle_alpha   90.00
_cell.angle_beta   90.00
_cell.angle_gamma   90.00
#
_symmetry.space_group_name_H-M   'P 1'
#
loop_
_entity.id
_entity.type
_entity.pdbx_description
1 polymer ?
#
loop_
_entity_poly.entity_id
_entity_poly.type
_entity_poly.pdbx_seq_one_letter_code
_entity_poly.pdbx_strand_id
1 'polypeptide(L)'
;GLRTDYVPDYGTAILPRVSAHFKITDNFSSRLGGGFGYKTPTIFTEDSERLQYQHVLPIDKDKNKLERSYGLNIDFNYVTSFCDGNITFSINQLFFYTYLDNPLLLQSTTDGLYRLNNITGHTDSKGGETNVKIGYKDFHLYLGYTFTDTGTKENGIRQENILTPKHRLNSILMYEVEDKWKIGLEAYYFSPQKLGDGLKGKQYVVCGFMIEKIWEMFSLYANFE
;
A
#
# COMPACT_ATOMS: atom_id res chain seq x y z
N GLY A 1 18.23 -3.36 12.55
CA GLY A 1 18.52 -1.92 12.70
C GLY A 1 17.79 -1.31 13.89
N LEU A 2 18.32 -0.22 14.42
CA LEU A 2 17.70 0.58 15.47
C LEU A 2 17.76 2.04 15.05
N ARG A 3 16.62 2.71 15.06
CA ARG A 3 16.51 4.15 14.86
C ARG A 3 15.93 4.78 16.12
N THR A 4 16.46 5.93 16.50
CA THR A 4 15.97 6.70 17.63
C THR A 4 15.75 8.13 17.17
N ASP A 5 14.52 8.62 17.34
CA ASP A 5 14.14 9.98 16.96
C ASP A 5 13.70 10.75 18.20
N TYR A 6 14.15 11.97 18.32
CA TYR A 6 13.57 12.93 19.27
C TYR A 6 12.46 13.71 18.56
N VAL A 7 11.26 13.63 19.10
CA VAL A 7 10.07 14.30 18.54
C VAL A 7 9.68 15.43 19.48
N PRO A 8 9.80 16.70 19.06
CA PRO A 8 9.40 17.82 19.90
C PRO A 8 7.99 17.65 20.45
N ASP A 9 7.77 17.99 21.70
CA ASP A 9 6.52 17.86 22.46
C ASP A 9 6.08 16.41 22.79
N TYR A 10 6.66 15.37 22.15
CA TYR A 10 6.26 13.96 22.32
C TYR A 10 7.36 13.06 22.89
N GLY A 11 8.60 13.56 22.98
CA GLY A 11 9.72 12.83 23.55
C GLY A 11 10.44 11.91 22.55
N THR A 12 11.01 10.83 23.05
CA THR A 12 11.86 9.93 22.25
C THR A 12 11.07 8.74 21.71
N ALA A 13 11.19 8.50 20.42
CA ALA A 13 10.68 7.31 19.75
C ALA A 13 11.84 6.35 19.43
N ILE A 14 11.75 5.11 19.90
CA ILE A 14 12.71 4.03 19.64
C ILE A 14 12.08 3.04 18.68
N LEU A 15 12.71 2.81 17.53
CA LEU A 15 12.16 2.11 16.38
C LEU A 15 13.08 0.94 15.95
N PRO A 16 13.03 -0.19 16.65
CA PRO A 16 13.74 -1.37 16.22
C PRO A 16 13.13 -1.93 14.91
N ARG A 17 14.01 -2.41 14.04
CA ARG A 17 13.63 -3.12 12.80
C ARG A 17 14.52 -4.32 12.60
N VAL A 18 13.90 -5.46 12.34
CA VAL A 18 14.59 -6.73 12.06
C VAL A 18 14.16 -7.22 10.69
N SER A 19 15.11 -7.74 9.93
CA SER A 19 14.84 -8.44 8.67
C SER A 19 15.83 -9.58 8.52
N ALA A 20 15.33 -10.75 8.14
CA ALA A 20 16.11 -11.93 7.83
C ALA A 20 15.76 -12.40 6.43
N HIS A 21 16.77 -12.72 5.62
CA HIS A 21 16.63 -13.27 4.29
C HIS A 21 17.21 -14.67 4.26
N PHE A 22 16.43 -15.62 3.76
CA PHE A 22 16.77 -17.04 3.68
C PHE A 22 16.82 -17.46 2.22
N LYS A 23 18.01 -17.75 1.70
CA LYS A 23 18.17 -18.40 0.41
C LYS A 23 18.02 -19.91 0.64
N ILE A 24 16.89 -20.50 0.26
CA ILE A 24 16.56 -21.91 0.50
C ILE A 24 17.12 -22.77 -0.61
N THR A 25 16.98 -22.32 -1.87
CA THR A 25 17.62 -22.88 -3.06
C THR A 25 18.10 -21.74 -3.95
N ASP A 26 18.72 -22.03 -5.09
CA ASP A 26 19.10 -20.99 -6.05
C ASP A 26 17.88 -20.26 -6.63
N ASN A 27 16.75 -20.93 -6.71
CA ASN A 27 15.53 -20.41 -7.30
C ASN A 27 14.49 -19.96 -6.26
N PHE A 28 14.65 -20.34 -4.98
CA PHE A 28 13.65 -20.08 -3.94
C PHE A 28 14.26 -19.41 -2.71
N SER A 29 13.69 -18.29 -2.34
CA SER A 29 14.08 -17.53 -1.16
C SER A 29 12.86 -17.04 -0.37
N SER A 30 13.09 -16.74 0.90
CA SER A 30 12.10 -16.15 1.78
C SER A 30 12.71 -15.00 2.56
N ARG A 31 11.89 -13.99 2.88
CA ARG A 31 12.27 -12.90 3.77
C ARG A 31 11.24 -12.74 4.84
N LEU A 32 11.69 -12.63 6.08
CA LEU A 32 10.89 -12.27 7.25
C LEU A 32 11.34 -10.88 7.71
N GLY A 33 10.39 -9.97 7.91
CA GLY A 33 10.67 -8.61 8.36
C GLY A 33 9.65 -8.14 9.39
N GLY A 34 10.09 -7.26 10.27
CA GLY A 34 9.21 -6.60 11.22
C GLY A 34 9.86 -5.38 11.83
N GLY A 35 9.04 -4.47 12.33
CA GLY A 35 9.55 -3.25 12.93
C GLY A 35 8.46 -2.36 13.50
N PHE A 36 8.92 -1.30 14.15
CA PHE A 36 8.10 -0.30 14.80
C PHE A 36 8.16 1.00 14.00
N GLY A 37 7.05 1.74 14.03
CA GLY A 37 6.92 3.05 13.42
C GLY A 37 6.13 3.99 14.32
N TYR A 38 6.17 5.27 13.99
CA TYR A 38 5.28 6.25 14.59
C TYR A 38 4.88 7.31 13.55
N LYS A 39 3.80 8.01 13.86
CA LYS A 39 3.37 9.21 13.14
C LYS A 39 3.09 10.31 14.16
N THR A 40 3.61 11.49 13.89
CA THR A 40 3.33 12.69 14.69
C THR A 40 1.91 13.19 14.35
N PRO A 41 1.10 13.54 15.36
CA PRO A 41 -0.19 14.16 15.13
C PRO A 41 -0.09 15.40 14.24
N THR A 42 -0.92 15.47 13.23
CA THR A 42 -1.01 16.59 12.29
C THR A 42 -2.43 16.75 11.80
N ILE A 43 -2.82 17.98 11.48
CA ILE A 43 -4.11 18.25 10.81
C ILE A 43 -4.10 17.86 9.33
N PHE A 44 -2.91 17.65 8.72
CA PHE A 44 -2.78 17.27 7.32
C PHE A 44 -3.06 15.78 7.14
N THR A 45 -4.35 15.43 7.17
CA THR A 45 -4.88 14.07 6.97
C THR A 45 -5.89 14.09 5.82
N GLU A 46 -6.12 12.92 5.20
CA GLU A 46 -7.13 12.79 4.14
C GLU A 46 -8.53 13.23 4.60
N ASP A 47 -8.90 12.94 5.86
CA ASP A 47 -10.19 13.35 6.40
C ASP A 47 -10.31 14.87 6.53
N SER A 48 -9.24 15.54 6.95
CA SER A 48 -9.20 17.01 7.00
C SER A 48 -9.19 17.61 5.60
N GLU A 49 -8.51 16.98 4.65
CA GLU A 49 -8.47 17.40 3.25
C GLU A 49 -9.85 17.36 2.60
N ARG A 50 -10.66 16.32 2.86
CA ARG A 50 -12.06 16.23 2.40
C ARG A 50 -12.91 17.42 2.88
N LEU A 51 -12.59 17.99 4.03
CA LEU A 51 -13.20 19.19 4.56
C LEU A 51 -12.51 20.48 4.06
N GLN A 52 -11.52 20.37 3.18
CA GLN A 52 -10.67 21.48 2.75
C GLN A 52 -10.03 22.22 3.95
N TYR A 53 -9.75 21.48 5.02
CA TYR A 53 -9.26 21.98 6.31
C TYR A 53 -10.19 23.01 7.00
N GLN A 54 -11.43 23.14 6.54
CA GLN A 54 -12.40 24.08 7.11
C GLN A 54 -12.90 23.55 8.44
N HIS A 55 -12.98 24.45 9.42
CA HIS A 55 -13.45 24.13 10.77
C HIS A 55 -12.63 23.06 11.53
N VAL A 56 -11.45 22.71 11.05
CA VAL A 56 -10.54 21.77 11.72
C VAL A 56 -9.71 22.53 12.75
N LEU A 57 -9.84 22.14 14.00
CA LEU A 57 -9.08 22.71 15.11
C LEU A 57 -7.60 22.26 15.04
N PRO A 58 -6.66 23.12 15.51
CA PRO A 58 -5.27 22.71 15.66
C PRO A 58 -5.11 21.49 16.55
N ILE A 59 -3.99 20.76 16.35
CA ILE A 59 -3.61 19.64 17.24
C ILE A 59 -3.38 20.15 18.66
N ASP A 60 -4.03 19.48 19.60
CA ASP A 60 -3.85 19.70 21.03
C ASP A 60 -2.70 18.82 21.52
N LYS A 61 -1.50 19.37 21.67
CA LYS A 61 -0.29 18.63 22.02
C LYS A 61 -0.34 17.99 23.41
N ASP A 62 -1.16 18.52 24.31
CA ASP A 62 -1.30 17.99 25.67
C ASP A 62 -2.21 16.75 25.71
N LYS A 63 -3.11 16.62 24.74
CA LYS A 63 -4.08 15.52 24.64
C LYS A 63 -3.72 14.49 23.60
N ASN A 64 -3.13 14.92 22.48
CA ASN A 64 -2.79 14.02 21.41
C ASN A 64 -1.43 13.33 21.66
N LYS A 65 -1.34 12.07 21.31
CA LYS A 65 -0.14 11.22 21.43
C LYS A 65 0.34 10.79 20.06
N LEU A 66 1.60 10.39 19.97
CA LEU A 66 2.12 9.73 18.78
C LEU A 66 1.28 8.48 18.45
N GLU A 67 0.89 8.34 17.22
CA GLU A 67 0.40 7.05 16.71
C GLU A 67 1.59 6.09 16.61
N ARG A 68 1.49 4.91 17.18
CA ARG A 68 2.55 3.89 17.15
C ARG A 68 2.12 2.72 16.31
N SER A 69 2.98 2.25 15.43
CA SER A 69 2.69 1.11 14.57
C SER A 69 3.69 -0.03 14.77
N TYR A 70 3.19 -1.24 14.58
CA TYR A 70 3.94 -2.49 14.62
C TYR A 70 3.63 -3.23 13.32
N GLY A 71 4.66 -3.56 12.56
CA GLY A 71 4.51 -4.26 11.29
C GLY A 71 5.28 -5.55 11.28
N LEU A 72 4.67 -6.58 10.67
CA LEU A 72 5.28 -7.88 10.38
C LEU A 72 4.97 -8.25 8.95
N ASN A 73 5.96 -8.79 8.24
CA ASN A 73 5.78 -9.33 6.91
C ASN A 73 6.65 -10.57 6.67
N ILE A 74 6.14 -11.45 5.82
CA ILE A 74 6.89 -12.59 5.29
C ILE A 74 6.64 -12.68 3.80
N ASP A 75 7.68 -12.83 3.02
CA ASP A 75 7.58 -13.09 1.59
C ASP A 75 8.29 -14.38 1.17
N PHE A 76 7.79 -14.96 0.09
CA PHE A 76 8.33 -16.11 -0.60
C PHE A 76 8.54 -15.74 -2.07
N ASN A 77 9.73 -15.92 -2.56
CA ASN A 77 10.09 -15.58 -3.92
C ASN A 77 10.64 -16.81 -4.64
N TYR A 78 10.06 -17.10 -5.80
CA TYR A 78 10.53 -18.18 -6.68
C TYR A 78 10.78 -17.62 -8.07
N VAL A 79 11.95 -17.92 -8.63
CA VAL A 79 12.37 -17.47 -9.96
C VAL A 79 12.92 -18.67 -10.73
N THR A 80 12.49 -18.82 -11.96
CA THR A 80 13.00 -19.89 -12.83
C THR A 80 12.97 -19.48 -14.30
N SER A 81 13.65 -20.25 -15.14
CA SER A 81 13.60 -20.10 -16.58
C SER A 81 13.46 -21.47 -17.26
N PHE A 82 12.80 -21.49 -18.39
CA PHE A 82 12.53 -22.67 -19.21
C PHE A 82 12.98 -22.45 -20.65
N CYS A 83 13.09 -23.52 -21.43
CA CYS A 83 13.40 -23.46 -22.85
C CYS A 83 14.69 -22.67 -23.12
N ASP A 84 15.79 -23.06 -22.48
CA ASP A 84 17.12 -22.42 -22.59
C ASP A 84 17.08 -20.89 -22.32
N GLY A 85 16.22 -20.48 -21.39
CA GLY A 85 16.11 -19.07 -20.97
C GLY A 85 15.12 -18.24 -21.78
N ASN A 86 14.46 -18.79 -22.81
CA ASN A 86 13.49 -18.09 -23.63
C ASN A 86 12.19 -17.73 -22.86
N ILE A 87 11.87 -18.50 -21.80
CA ILE A 87 10.72 -18.22 -20.93
C ILE A 87 11.26 -17.96 -19.53
N THR A 88 10.97 -16.81 -18.99
CA THR A 88 11.25 -16.45 -17.59
C THR A 88 9.97 -16.45 -16.78
N PHE A 89 10.03 -16.99 -15.56
CA PHE A 89 8.92 -17.02 -14.63
C PHE A 89 9.39 -16.58 -13.26
N SER A 90 8.65 -15.69 -12.63
CA SER A 90 8.86 -15.31 -11.25
C SER A 90 7.53 -15.15 -10.54
N ILE A 91 7.45 -15.65 -9.33
CA ILE A 91 6.33 -15.44 -8.42
C ILE A 91 6.84 -14.97 -7.07
N ASN A 92 6.22 -13.92 -6.55
CA ASN A 92 6.43 -13.46 -5.19
C ASN A 92 5.08 -13.48 -4.45
N GLN A 93 5.07 -14.10 -3.28
CA GLN A 93 3.93 -14.13 -2.37
C GLN A 93 4.32 -13.44 -1.08
N LEU A 94 3.69 -12.31 -0.79
CA LEU A 94 3.84 -11.57 0.46
C LEU A 94 2.62 -11.76 1.35
N PHE A 95 2.85 -11.89 2.66
CA PHE A 95 1.84 -11.73 3.70
C PHE A 95 2.28 -10.63 4.65
N PHE A 96 1.34 -9.79 5.08
CA PHE A 96 1.62 -8.69 5.98
C PHE A 96 0.57 -8.53 7.06
N TYR A 97 1.02 -7.99 8.19
CA TYR A 97 0.18 -7.53 9.27
C TYR A 97 0.73 -6.23 9.83
N THR A 98 -0.14 -5.22 9.97
CA THR A 98 0.19 -3.95 10.59
C THR A 98 -0.83 -3.63 11.66
N TYR A 99 -0.36 -3.23 12.82
CA TYR A 99 -1.16 -2.78 13.93
C TYR A 99 -0.78 -1.33 14.25
N LEU A 100 -1.77 -0.45 14.33
CA LEU A 100 -1.64 0.94 14.67
C LEU A 100 -2.36 1.20 16.00
N ASP A 101 -1.60 1.55 17.02
CA ASP A 101 -2.10 1.83 18.36
C ASP A 101 -2.52 3.30 18.48
N ASN A 102 -3.66 3.53 19.14
CA ASN A 102 -4.21 4.86 19.38
C ASN A 102 -4.28 5.74 18.11
N PRO A 103 -4.95 5.29 17.03
CA PRO A 103 -5.04 6.06 15.80
C PRO A 103 -5.72 7.41 16.04
N LEU A 104 -5.28 8.41 15.27
CA LEU A 104 -5.80 9.75 15.31
C LEU A 104 -6.98 9.86 14.33
N LEU A 105 -8.18 10.05 14.84
CA LEU A 105 -9.39 10.18 14.03
C LEU A 105 -10.00 11.57 14.12
N LEU A 106 -10.56 12.04 13.01
CA LEU A 106 -11.30 13.29 12.93
C LEU A 106 -12.70 13.10 13.51
N GLN A 107 -13.04 13.85 14.53
CA GLN A 107 -14.31 13.79 15.23
C GLN A 107 -15.00 15.16 15.23
N SER A 108 -16.32 15.20 15.04
CA SER A 108 -17.09 16.43 15.19
C SER A 108 -17.24 16.81 16.66
N THR A 109 -17.15 18.10 16.94
CA THR A 109 -17.43 18.66 18.25
C THR A 109 -18.87 19.18 18.33
N THR A 110 -19.36 19.46 19.53
CA THR A 110 -20.72 19.99 19.74
C THR A 110 -20.95 21.36 19.10
N ASP A 111 -19.87 22.11 18.84
CA ASP A 111 -19.92 23.47 18.27
C ASP A 111 -19.84 23.48 16.72
N GLY A 112 -19.94 22.30 16.08
CA GLY A 112 -19.86 22.16 14.63
C GLY A 112 -18.44 22.27 14.07
N LEU A 113 -17.42 22.24 14.92
CA LEU A 113 -16.02 22.17 14.55
C LEU A 113 -15.56 20.70 14.49
N TYR A 114 -14.36 20.48 13.98
CA TYR A 114 -13.74 19.15 13.91
C TYR A 114 -12.44 19.14 14.69
N ARG A 115 -12.18 18.07 15.40
CA ARG A 115 -10.93 17.86 16.14
C ARG A 115 -10.38 16.47 15.87
N LEU A 116 -9.07 16.38 15.75
CA LEU A 116 -8.35 15.12 15.69
C LEU A 116 -8.04 14.65 17.12
N ASN A 117 -8.55 13.47 17.48
CA ASN A 117 -8.31 12.84 18.77
C ASN A 117 -7.79 11.42 18.59
N ASN A 118 -6.84 11.01 19.45
CA ASN A 118 -6.50 9.60 19.54
C ASN A 118 -7.68 8.83 20.17
N ILE A 119 -8.13 7.81 19.48
CA ILE A 119 -9.18 6.93 20.03
C ILE A 119 -8.58 5.89 20.97
N THR A 120 -9.38 5.41 21.92
CA THR A 120 -9.04 4.22 22.70
C THR A 120 -9.35 2.96 21.87
N GLY A 121 -8.32 2.49 21.15
CA GLY A 121 -8.48 1.37 20.23
C GLY A 121 -7.28 1.22 19.31
N HIS A 122 -7.49 0.56 18.19
CA HIS A 122 -6.44 0.33 17.21
C HIS A 122 -7.00 0.23 15.80
N THR A 123 -6.14 0.46 14.82
CA THR A 123 -6.37 0.08 13.44
C THR A 123 -5.48 -1.10 13.12
N ASP A 124 -6.04 -2.17 12.57
CA ASP A 124 -5.30 -3.31 12.05
C ASP A 124 -5.47 -3.43 10.54
N SER A 125 -4.39 -3.80 9.88
CA SER A 125 -4.37 -4.13 8.45
C SER A 125 -3.61 -5.42 8.24
N LYS A 126 -4.24 -6.36 7.54
CA LYS A 126 -3.65 -7.67 7.22
C LYS A 126 -4.02 -8.06 5.79
N GLY A 127 -3.14 -8.81 5.18
CA GLY A 127 -3.40 -9.23 3.82
C GLY A 127 -2.31 -10.06 3.21
N GLY A 128 -2.48 -10.28 1.92
CA GLY A 128 -1.51 -10.97 1.09
C GLY A 128 -1.44 -10.34 -0.29
N GLU A 129 -0.26 -10.41 -0.88
CA GLU A 129 0.00 -9.91 -2.22
C GLU A 129 0.74 -10.97 -3.02
N THR A 130 0.19 -11.31 -4.18
CA THR A 130 0.78 -12.25 -5.14
C THR A 130 1.20 -11.47 -6.37
N ASN A 131 2.47 -11.50 -6.72
CA ASN A 131 3.01 -10.90 -7.94
C ASN A 131 3.60 -12.00 -8.82
N VAL A 132 3.14 -12.08 -10.06
CA VAL A 132 3.64 -13.02 -11.07
C VAL A 132 4.21 -12.24 -12.24
N LYS A 133 5.39 -12.64 -12.70
CA LYS A 133 6.00 -12.11 -13.92
C LYS A 133 6.30 -13.26 -14.86
N ILE A 134 5.89 -13.12 -16.10
CA ILE A 134 6.17 -14.08 -17.18
C ILE A 134 6.81 -13.31 -18.32
N GLY A 135 8.01 -13.70 -18.73
CA GLY A 135 8.66 -13.16 -19.91
C GLY A 135 8.74 -14.23 -20.99
N TYR A 136 8.43 -13.88 -22.22
CA TYR A 136 8.63 -14.71 -23.39
C TYR A 136 9.11 -13.85 -24.57
N LYS A 137 10.37 -13.95 -24.91
CA LYS A 137 11.01 -13.08 -25.91
C LYS A 137 10.76 -11.61 -25.57
N ASP A 138 10.12 -10.90 -26.48
CA ASP A 138 9.79 -9.48 -26.37
C ASP A 138 8.50 -9.20 -25.57
N PHE A 139 7.81 -10.25 -25.08
CA PHE A 139 6.58 -10.12 -24.31
C PHE A 139 6.82 -10.29 -22.82
N HIS A 140 6.27 -9.40 -22.01
CA HIS A 140 6.31 -9.44 -20.56
C HIS A 140 4.90 -9.28 -20.00
N LEU A 141 4.46 -10.27 -19.23
CA LEU A 141 3.18 -10.22 -18.51
C LEU A 141 3.45 -10.06 -17.02
N TYR A 142 2.85 -9.05 -16.40
CA TYR A 142 2.85 -8.80 -14.97
C TYR A 142 1.44 -8.95 -14.44
N LEU A 143 1.25 -9.81 -13.46
CA LEU A 143 -0.02 -10.00 -12.76
C LEU A 143 0.21 -9.76 -11.28
N GLY A 144 -0.61 -8.93 -10.67
CA GLY A 144 -0.61 -8.68 -9.26
C GLY A 144 -2.02 -8.85 -8.69
N TYR A 145 -2.11 -9.54 -7.57
CA TYR A 145 -3.34 -9.65 -6.79
C TYR A 145 -3.04 -9.28 -5.35
N THR A 146 -3.85 -8.37 -4.79
CA THR A 146 -3.76 -7.97 -3.39
C THR A 146 -5.08 -8.21 -2.69
N PHE A 147 -5.02 -8.92 -1.58
CA PHE A 147 -6.09 -8.99 -0.59
C PHE A 147 -5.70 -8.13 0.62
N THR A 148 -6.59 -7.23 1.04
CA THR A 148 -6.39 -6.38 2.21
C THR A 148 -7.65 -6.36 3.07
N ASP A 149 -7.52 -6.75 4.34
CA ASP A 149 -8.54 -6.55 5.36
C ASP A 149 -8.01 -5.53 6.38
N THR A 150 -8.59 -4.33 6.36
CA THR A 150 -8.22 -3.25 7.28
C THR A 150 -9.45 -2.70 7.99
N GLY A 151 -9.29 -2.38 9.26
CA GLY A 151 -10.37 -1.84 10.07
C GLY A 151 -9.88 -1.24 11.37
N THR A 152 -10.68 -0.32 11.87
CA THR A 152 -10.45 0.37 13.14
C THR A 152 -11.38 -0.22 14.19
N LYS A 153 -10.84 -0.61 15.34
CA LYS A 153 -11.57 -1.10 16.49
C LYS A 153 -11.60 -0.02 17.57
N GLU A 154 -12.80 0.44 17.89
CA GLU A 154 -13.08 1.39 18.94
C GLU A 154 -14.18 0.85 19.84
N ASN A 155 -14.01 0.94 21.16
CA ASN A 155 -14.99 0.46 22.14
C ASN A 155 -15.46 -1.00 21.91
N GLY A 156 -14.56 -1.85 21.43
CA GLY A 156 -14.87 -3.27 21.15
C GLY A 156 -15.52 -3.54 19.79
N ILE A 157 -15.95 -2.51 19.06
CA ILE A 157 -16.58 -2.62 17.74
C ILE A 157 -15.53 -2.36 16.67
N ARG A 158 -15.37 -3.30 15.72
CA ARG A 158 -14.50 -3.16 14.55
C ARG A 158 -15.29 -2.64 13.37
N GLN A 159 -14.82 -1.56 12.79
CA GLN A 159 -15.36 -0.98 11.55
C GLN A 159 -14.34 -1.10 10.43
N GLU A 160 -14.77 -1.53 9.25
CA GLU A 160 -13.93 -1.55 8.06
C GLU A 160 -13.56 -0.13 7.64
N ASN A 161 -12.32 0.08 7.25
CA ASN A 161 -11.88 1.37 6.73
C ASN A 161 -12.61 1.70 5.43
N ILE A 162 -12.97 2.96 5.27
CA ILE A 162 -13.61 3.49 4.06
C ILE A 162 -12.60 3.57 2.92
N LEU A 163 -13.10 3.55 1.67
CA LEU A 163 -12.33 3.70 0.43
C LEU A 163 -11.15 2.73 0.29
N THR A 164 -11.23 1.58 0.97
CA THR A 164 -10.21 0.53 0.89
C THR A 164 -10.80 -0.72 0.24
N PRO A 165 -10.42 -1.03 -1.01
CA PRO A 165 -10.89 -2.24 -1.68
C PRO A 165 -10.25 -3.47 -1.04
N LYS A 166 -11.05 -4.50 -0.71
CA LYS A 166 -10.54 -5.76 -0.18
C LYS A 166 -9.74 -6.55 -1.19
N HIS A 167 -10.13 -6.46 -2.46
CA HIS A 167 -9.48 -7.16 -3.56
C HIS A 167 -9.07 -6.15 -4.63
N ARG A 168 -7.81 -6.21 -5.00
CA ARG A 168 -7.24 -5.47 -6.14
C ARG A 168 -6.55 -6.47 -7.05
N LEU A 169 -6.72 -6.28 -8.35
CA LEU A 169 -6.01 -7.05 -9.35
C LEU A 169 -5.44 -6.08 -10.37
N ASN A 170 -4.19 -6.26 -10.71
CA ASN A 170 -3.49 -5.52 -11.75
C ASN A 170 -2.92 -6.49 -12.78
N SER A 171 -3.04 -6.12 -14.04
CA SER A 171 -2.46 -6.87 -15.16
C SER A 171 -1.81 -5.89 -16.11
N ILE A 172 -0.55 -6.14 -16.45
CA ILE A 172 0.19 -5.35 -17.42
C ILE A 172 0.80 -6.32 -18.43
N LEU A 173 0.45 -6.14 -19.70
CA LEU A 173 1.07 -6.85 -20.82
C LEU A 173 1.93 -5.86 -21.59
N MET A 174 3.24 -6.11 -21.64
CA MET A 174 4.18 -5.31 -22.40
C MET A 174 4.74 -6.11 -23.59
N TYR A 175 4.85 -5.44 -24.72
CA TYR A 175 5.66 -5.83 -25.86
C TYR A 175 6.81 -4.84 -25.99
N GLU A 176 8.03 -5.32 -25.85
CA GLU A 176 9.23 -4.48 -25.84
C GLU A 176 10.27 -5.06 -26.83
N VAL A 177 10.53 -4.30 -27.88
CA VAL A 177 11.67 -4.55 -28.79
C VAL A 177 12.73 -3.52 -28.46
N GLU A 178 13.88 -3.98 -27.97
CA GLU A 178 15.00 -3.14 -27.54
C GLU A 178 15.32 -2.07 -28.61
N ASP A 179 15.46 -0.82 -28.18
CA ASP A 179 15.77 0.35 -29.01
C ASP A 179 14.77 0.64 -30.14
N LYS A 180 13.57 0.06 -30.13
CA LYS A 180 12.60 0.24 -31.19
C LYS A 180 11.21 0.61 -30.70
N TRP A 181 10.58 -0.28 -29.92
CA TRP A 181 9.18 -0.15 -29.52
C TRP A 181 8.95 -0.60 -28.10
N LYS A 182 8.09 0.16 -27.38
CA LYS A 182 7.45 -0.31 -26.16
C LYS A 182 5.95 -0.11 -26.29
N ILE A 183 5.18 -1.17 -26.12
CA ILE A 183 3.72 -1.15 -26.17
C ILE A 183 3.23 -1.80 -24.89
N GLY A 184 2.38 -1.11 -24.14
CA GLY A 184 1.83 -1.58 -22.87
C GLY A 184 0.30 -1.53 -22.87
N LEU A 185 -0.31 -2.60 -22.38
CA LEU A 185 -1.72 -2.66 -22.01
C LEU A 185 -1.81 -2.92 -20.52
N GLU A 186 -2.58 -2.12 -19.81
CA GLU A 186 -2.78 -2.29 -18.38
C GLU A 186 -4.26 -2.31 -18.01
N ALA A 187 -4.58 -3.06 -16.98
CA ALA A 187 -5.91 -3.14 -16.40
C ALA A 187 -5.81 -3.29 -14.88
N TYR A 188 -6.58 -2.48 -14.17
CA TYR A 188 -6.66 -2.46 -12.71
C TYR A 188 -8.10 -2.69 -12.29
N TYR A 189 -8.35 -3.77 -11.55
CA TYR A 189 -9.66 -4.05 -10.96
C TYR A 189 -9.66 -3.70 -9.48
N PHE A 190 -10.73 -3.08 -9.02
CA PHE A 190 -10.99 -2.73 -7.62
C PHE A 190 -12.34 -3.30 -7.19
N SER A 191 -12.35 -4.08 -6.11
CA SER A 191 -13.60 -4.59 -5.53
C SER A 191 -14.45 -3.47 -4.91
N PRO A 192 -15.74 -3.73 -4.60
CA PRO A 192 -16.58 -2.78 -3.90
C PRO A 192 -15.93 -2.27 -2.62
N GLN A 193 -16.06 -0.97 -2.34
CA GLN A 193 -15.47 -0.29 -1.19
C GLN A 193 -16.57 0.30 -0.32
N LYS A 194 -16.34 0.33 1.00
CA LYS A 194 -17.21 1.04 1.93
C LYS A 194 -17.02 2.56 1.75
N LEU A 195 -18.12 3.30 1.68
CA LEU A 195 -18.13 4.76 1.59
C LEU A 195 -18.33 5.38 2.99
N GLY A 196 -18.07 6.69 3.10
CA GLY A 196 -18.15 7.41 4.38
C GLY A 196 -19.55 7.46 4.99
N ASP A 197 -20.58 7.33 4.17
CA ASP A 197 -22.00 7.26 4.58
C ASP A 197 -22.48 5.84 4.96
N GLY A 198 -21.57 4.85 4.93
CA GLY A 198 -21.87 3.45 5.20
C GLY A 198 -22.38 2.66 3.99
N LEU A 199 -22.61 3.28 2.86
CA LEU A 199 -22.94 2.61 1.60
C LEU A 199 -21.72 1.89 1.04
N LYS A 200 -21.96 1.02 0.05
CA LYS A 200 -20.90 0.36 -0.71
C LYS A 200 -20.83 0.95 -2.12
N GLY A 201 -19.67 1.43 -2.50
CA GLY A 201 -19.36 1.76 -3.88
C GLY A 201 -19.32 0.50 -4.74
N LYS A 202 -19.55 0.66 -6.04
CA LYS A 202 -19.45 -0.45 -7.00
C LYS A 202 -18.00 -0.76 -7.30
N GLN A 203 -17.76 -2.02 -7.73
CA GLN A 203 -16.50 -2.39 -8.34
C GLN A 203 -16.28 -1.65 -9.66
N TYR A 204 -15.03 -1.42 -10.01
CA TYR A 204 -14.67 -0.78 -11.27
C TYR A 204 -13.35 -1.32 -11.81
N VAL A 205 -13.13 -1.07 -13.09
CA VAL A 205 -11.88 -1.38 -13.79
C VAL A 205 -11.38 -0.10 -14.44
N VAL A 206 -10.09 0.15 -14.30
CA VAL A 206 -9.37 1.19 -15.05
C VAL A 206 -8.47 0.48 -16.04
N CYS A 207 -8.46 0.92 -17.30
CA CYS A 207 -7.62 0.36 -18.36
C CYS A 207 -6.75 1.46 -18.95
N GLY A 208 -5.50 1.14 -19.21
CA GLY A 208 -4.57 2.05 -19.86
C GLY A 208 -3.88 1.39 -21.06
N PHE A 209 -3.45 2.23 -21.97
CA PHE A 209 -2.66 1.86 -23.14
C PHE A 209 -1.50 2.83 -23.29
N MET A 210 -0.30 2.29 -23.49
CA MET A 210 0.91 3.06 -23.77
C MET A 210 1.59 2.57 -25.04
N ILE A 211 2.07 3.48 -25.84
CA ILE A 211 2.94 3.19 -26.98
C ILE A 211 4.12 4.17 -26.99
N GLU A 212 5.32 3.64 -27.12
CA GLU A 212 6.55 4.41 -27.29
C GLU A 212 7.30 3.91 -28.52
N LYS A 213 7.70 4.85 -29.37
CA LYS A 213 8.64 4.59 -30.47
C LYS A 213 9.99 5.24 -30.12
N ILE A 214 11.03 4.44 -30.19
CA ILE A 214 12.40 4.88 -29.90
C ILE A 214 13.18 5.01 -31.21
N TRP A 215 13.93 6.11 -31.35
CA TRP A 215 14.91 6.35 -32.40
C TRP A 215 16.25 6.69 -31.74
N GLU A 216 17.32 6.66 -32.48
CA GLU A 216 18.69 6.87 -31.95
C GLU A 216 18.88 8.16 -31.15
N MET A 217 18.17 9.22 -31.47
CA MET A 217 18.35 10.55 -30.87
C MET A 217 17.17 11.02 -30.00
N PHE A 218 15.98 10.39 -30.13
CA PHE A 218 14.78 10.78 -29.37
C PHE A 218 13.78 9.64 -29.32
N SER A 219 12.85 9.72 -28.38
CA SER A 219 11.66 8.85 -28.34
C SER A 219 10.38 9.69 -28.33
N LEU A 220 9.30 9.09 -28.84
CA LEU A 220 7.96 9.65 -28.77
C LEU A 220 7.05 8.63 -28.10
N TYR A 221 6.31 9.06 -27.10
CA TYR A 221 5.35 8.22 -26.43
C TYR A 221 3.96 8.85 -26.40
N ALA A 222 2.93 8.01 -26.40
CA ALA A 222 1.55 8.37 -26.12
C ALA A 222 0.98 7.43 -25.05
N ASN A 223 0.26 8.00 -24.10
CA ASN A 223 -0.40 7.27 -23.02
C ASN A 223 -1.88 7.65 -22.98
N PHE A 224 -2.75 6.65 -22.77
CA PHE A 224 -4.20 6.81 -22.67
C PHE A 224 -4.70 6.01 -21.46
N GLU A 225 -5.53 6.62 -20.65
CA GLU A 225 -6.15 6.06 -19.46
C GLU A 225 -7.67 6.31 -19.46
#